data_73656ebc2d2cb6662d17e61629d7d819
#
_entry.id   73656ebc2d2cb6662d17e61629d7d819
#
_cell.length_a   1.000
_cell.length_b   1.000
_cell.length_c   1.000
_cell.angle_alpha   90.00
_cell.angle_beta   90.00
_cell.angle_gamma   90.00
#
_symmetry.space_group_name_H-M   'P 1'
#
loop_
_entity.id
_entity.type
_entity.pdbx_description
1 polymer ?
#
loop_
_entity_poly.entity_id
_entity_poly.type
_entity_poly.pdbx_seq_one_letter_code
_entity_poly.pdbx_strand_id
1 'polypeptide(L)'
;MRKDVLRRHSGQSMVEFAVLAPVFFMLLLGTIDLGRAVYIYNSISDAAREGARAAIPFDSPLPTNAQVVGAVQSKLGGGFALTVDPCIANSSNPCPSTPTTPNTGTIWYSSGIGTPGRGSVTVKISFLFQPWIPVIRDASGNGVVISAQSTMVTEY
;
A
#
# COMPACT_ATOMS: atom_id res chain seq x y z
N MET A 1 23.36 60.63 -6.08
CA MET A 1 23.76 59.58 -5.10
C MET A 1 22.52 58.88 -4.51
N ARG A 2 21.61 58.31 -5.28
CA ARG A 2 20.38 57.66 -4.76
C ARG A 2 20.04 56.33 -5.45
N LYS A 3 20.85 55.85 -6.38
CA LYS A 3 20.60 54.62 -7.17
C LYS A 3 21.27 53.34 -6.61
N ASP A 4 22.25 53.47 -5.71
CA ASP A 4 23.03 52.33 -5.24
C ASP A 4 22.40 51.59 -4.05
N VAL A 5 21.49 52.24 -3.32
CA VAL A 5 20.82 51.64 -2.15
C VAL A 5 19.75 50.63 -2.55
N LEU A 6 19.08 50.81 -3.69
CA LEU A 6 18.02 49.91 -4.16
C LEU A 6 18.57 48.58 -4.73
N ARG A 7 19.81 48.53 -5.16
CA ARG A 7 20.44 47.32 -5.71
C ARG A 7 20.84 46.29 -4.64
N ARG A 8 21.08 46.71 -3.42
CA ARG A 8 21.46 45.82 -2.29
C ARG A 8 20.29 44.97 -1.78
N HIS A 9 19.05 45.46 -1.83
CA HIS A 9 17.88 44.74 -1.31
C HIS A 9 17.39 43.60 -2.23
N SER A 10 17.61 43.70 -3.53
CA SER A 10 17.18 42.62 -4.46
C SER A 10 18.01 41.34 -4.35
N GLY A 11 19.28 41.43 -3.93
CA GLY A 11 20.13 40.26 -3.72
C GLY A 11 19.81 39.51 -2.42
N GLN A 12 19.43 40.22 -1.36
CA GLN A 12 19.11 39.63 -0.07
C GLN A 12 17.83 38.80 -0.14
N SER A 13 16.75 39.31 -0.73
CA SER A 13 15.49 38.57 -0.90
C SER A 13 15.65 37.30 -1.76
N MET A 14 16.56 37.32 -2.74
CA MET A 14 16.90 36.16 -3.54
C MET A 14 17.59 35.05 -2.72
N VAL A 15 18.47 35.43 -1.81
CA VAL A 15 19.13 34.48 -0.92
C VAL A 15 18.15 33.92 0.11
N GLU A 16 17.28 34.73 0.68
CA GLU A 16 16.23 34.29 1.60
C GLU A 16 15.30 33.28 0.92
N PHE A 17 14.86 33.57 -0.31
CA PHE A 17 14.04 32.64 -1.08
C PHE A 17 14.80 31.34 -1.40
N ALA A 18 16.08 31.41 -1.77
CA ALA A 18 16.89 30.24 -2.08
C ALA A 18 17.06 29.29 -0.88
N VAL A 19 17.05 29.80 0.35
CA VAL A 19 17.14 29.00 1.58
C VAL A 19 15.76 28.42 1.95
N LEU A 20 14.68 29.16 1.76
CA LEU A 20 13.33 28.72 2.12
C LEU A 20 12.73 27.76 1.09
N ALA A 21 13.04 27.90 -0.19
CA ALA A 21 12.48 27.09 -1.26
C ALA A 21 12.69 25.58 -1.08
N PRO A 22 13.89 25.07 -0.74
CA PRO A 22 14.08 23.63 -0.51
C PRO A 22 13.22 23.10 0.63
N VAL A 23 13.07 23.84 1.72
CA VAL A 23 12.23 23.45 2.87
C VAL A 23 10.76 23.40 2.46
N PHE A 24 10.30 24.41 1.72
CA PHE A 24 8.94 24.47 1.21
C PHE A 24 8.63 23.29 0.28
N PHE A 25 9.51 23.00 -0.68
CA PHE A 25 9.32 21.85 -1.58
C PHE A 25 9.39 20.50 -0.86
N MET A 26 10.23 20.36 0.16
CA MET A 26 10.27 19.15 0.99
C MET A 26 8.93 18.91 1.71
N LEU A 27 8.34 19.95 2.30
CA LEU A 27 7.02 19.86 2.94
C LEU A 27 5.91 19.55 1.94
N LEU A 28 5.93 20.19 0.78
CA LEU A 28 4.94 19.96 -0.28
C LEU A 28 5.00 18.52 -0.80
N LEU A 29 6.18 18.03 -1.16
CA LEU A 29 6.37 16.64 -1.62
C LEU A 29 6.04 15.64 -0.52
N GLY A 30 6.38 15.94 0.75
CA GLY A 30 6.01 15.10 1.90
C GLY A 30 4.51 14.94 2.05
N THR A 31 3.76 16.02 1.85
CA THR A 31 2.29 15.97 1.88
C THR A 31 1.73 15.10 0.75
N ILE A 32 2.32 15.18 -0.44
CA ILE A 32 1.93 14.34 -1.58
C ILE A 32 2.22 12.85 -1.29
N ASP A 33 3.41 12.53 -0.78
CA ASP A 33 3.77 11.15 -0.43
C ASP A 33 2.85 10.58 0.66
N LEU A 34 2.51 11.38 1.67
CA LEU A 34 1.54 10.97 2.69
C LEU A 34 0.17 10.70 2.07
N GLY A 35 -0.31 11.56 1.18
CA GLY A 35 -1.58 11.34 0.46
C GLY A 35 -1.58 10.05 -0.35
N ARG A 36 -0.46 9.74 -1.02
CA ARG A 36 -0.29 8.46 -1.74
C ARG A 36 -0.32 7.26 -0.79
N ALA A 37 0.35 7.35 0.36
CA ALA A 37 0.35 6.27 1.34
C ALA A 37 -1.06 5.99 1.89
N VAL A 38 -1.82 7.04 2.22
CA VAL A 38 -3.22 6.92 2.67
C VAL A 38 -4.11 6.34 1.56
N TYR A 39 -3.95 6.79 0.32
CA TYR A 39 -4.68 6.24 -0.81
C TYR A 39 -4.43 4.74 -0.99
N ILE A 40 -3.15 4.32 -0.93
CA ILE A 40 -2.78 2.90 -1.01
C ILE A 40 -3.41 2.11 0.13
N TYR A 41 -3.32 2.60 1.37
CA TYR A 41 -3.91 1.93 2.54
C TYR A 41 -5.42 1.72 2.37
N ASN A 42 -6.15 2.74 1.96
CA ASN A 42 -7.59 2.64 1.74
C ASN A 42 -7.92 1.65 0.62
N SER A 43 -7.18 1.72 -0.50
CA SER A 43 -7.40 0.84 -1.64
C SER A 43 -7.17 -0.64 -1.29
N ILE A 44 -6.07 -0.98 -0.60
CA ILE A 44 -5.81 -2.36 -0.19
C ILE A 44 -6.76 -2.83 0.92
N SER A 45 -7.21 -1.93 1.79
CA SER A 45 -8.21 -2.25 2.82
C SER A 45 -9.55 -2.63 2.20
N ASP A 46 -10.03 -1.86 1.22
CA ASP A 46 -11.26 -2.17 0.51
C ASP A 46 -11.13 -3.45 -0.33
N ALA A 47 -9.99 -3.65 -0.97
CA ALA A 47 -9.72 -4.88 -1.73
C ALA A 47 -9.64 -6.13 -0.82
N ALA A 48 -9.05 -6.02 0.37
CA ALA A 48 -9.01 -7.11 1.33
C ALA A 48 -10.42 -7.50 1.82
N ARG A 49 -11.30 -6.50 2.02
CA ARG A 49 -12.71 -6.74 2.38
C ARG A 49 -13.47 -7.43 1.25
N GLU A 50 -13.29 -6.97 0.01
CA GLU A 50 -13.94 -7.58 -1.14
C GLU A 50 -13.46 -9.01 -1.38
N GLY A 51 -12.15 -9.26 -1.25
CA GLY A 51 -11.60 -10.62 -1.30
C GLY A 51 -12.18 -11.54 -0.22
N ALA A 52 -12.24 -11.08 1.04
CA ALA A 52 -12.85 -11.85 2.11
C ALA A 52 -14.36 -12.08 1.88
N ARG A 53 -15.08 -11.08 1.34
CA ARG A 53 -16.49 -11.21 0.98
C ARG A 53 -16.72 -12.24 -0.13
N ALA A 54 -15.83 -12.33 -1.11
CA ALA A 54 -15.92 -13.31 -2.18
C ALA A 54 -15.77 -14.77 -1.69
N ALA A 55 -15.21 -14.97 -0.48
CA ALA A 55 -15.05 -16.27 0.13
C ALA A 55 -16.25 -16.75 0.95
N ILE A 56 -17.27 -15.89 1.21
CA ILE A 56 -18.38 -16.22 2.09
C ILE A 56 -19.49 -17.07 1.43
N PRO A 57 -19.88 -16.82 0.15
CA PRO A 57 -21.10 -17.41 -0.38
C PRO A 57 -21.12 -18.94 -0.27
N PHE A 58 -22.25 -19.46 0.20
CA PHE A 58 -22.59 -20.89 0.09
C PHE A 58 -23.17 -21.13 -1.30
N ASP A 59 -22.28 -21.38 -2.25
CA ASP A 59 -22.63 -21.63 -3.64
C ASP A 59 -22.19 -23.04 -4.05
N SER A 60 -22.74 -23.55 -5.14
CA SER A 60 -22.31 -24.84 -5.69
C SER A 60 -21.80 -24.62 -7.12
N PRO A 61 -20.48 -24.69 -7.37
CA PRO A 61 -19.41 -25.07 -6.45
C PRO A 61 -19.02 -23.97 -5.43
N LEU A 62 -18.43 -24.38 -4.28
CA LEU A 62 -17.93 -23.46 -3.25
C LEU A 62 -16.88 -22.48 -3.82
N PRO A 63 -16.68 -21.31 -3.20
CA PRO A 63 -15.71 -20.31 -3.63
C PRO A 63 -14.30 -20.90 -3.74
N THR A 64 -13.57 -20.46 -4.74
CA THR A 64 -12.20 -20.88 -5.00
C THR A 64 -11.19 -19.79 -4.66
N ASN A 65 -9.95 -20.17 -4.38
CA ASN A 65 -8.85 -19.23 -4.16
C ASN A 65 -8.70 -18.25 -5.35
N ALA A 66 -8.90 -18.72 -6.58
CA ALA A 66 -8.82 -17.90 -7.78
C ALA A 66 -9.91 -16.80 -7.82
N GLN A 67 -11.11 -17.10 -7.34
CA GLN A 67 -12.21 -16.10 -7.24
C GLN A 67 -11.88 -15.03 -6.21
N VAL A 68 -11.33 -15.40 -5.05
CA VAL A 68 -10.90 -14.46 -4.02
C VAL A 68 -9.79 -13.54 -4.55
N VAL A 69 -8.76 -14.10 -5.18
CA VAL A 69 -7.69 -13.31 -5.79
C VAL A 69 -8.21 -12.42 -6.91
N GLY A 70 -9.11 -12.92 -7.75
CA GLY A 70 -9.75 -12.17 -8.81
C GLY A 70 -10.58 -10.99 -8.27
N ALA A 71 -11.31 -11.17 -7.17
CA ALA A 71 -12.07 -10.12 -6.51
C ALA A 71 -11.14 -9.01 -5.97
N VAL A 72 -10.03 -9.37 -5.33
CA VAL A 72 -9.02 -8.41 -4.87
C VAL A 72 -8.45 -7.62 -6.05
N GLN A 73 -8.03 -8.31 -7.12
CA GLN A 73 -7.40 -7.67 -8.28
C GLN A 73 -8.38 -6.76 -9.04
N SER A 74 -9.62 -7.19 -9.21
CA SER A 74 -10.67 -6.39 -9.88
C SER A 74 -10.97 -5.10 -9.11
N LYS A 75 -10.98 -5.16 -7.78
CA LYS A 75 -11.20 -3.99 -6.92
C LYS A 75 -10.08 -2.97 -7.01
N LEU A 76 -8.84 -3.41 -7.20
CA LEU A 76 -7.66 -2.54 -7.31
C LEU A 76 -7.46 -1.95 -8.72
N GLY A 77 -8.19 -2.45 -9.72
CA GLY A 77 -8.24 -1.86 -11.06
C GLY A 77 -6.91 -1.82 -11.81
N GLY A 78 -5.98 -2.76 -11.56
CA GLY A 78 -4.70 -2.85 -12.27
C GLY A 78 -3.67 -1.77 -11.91
N GLY A 79 -3.98 -0.86 -10.99
CA GLY A 79 -3.05 0.18 -10.52
C GLY A 79 -1.98 -0.32 -9.54
N PHE A 80 -2.07 -1.57 -9.12
CA PHE A 80 -1.17 -2.18 -8.13
C PHE A 80 -0.58 -3.48 -8.68
N ALA A 81 0.74 -3.60 -8.63
CA ALA A 81 1.42 -4.85 -8.96
C ALA A 81 1.35 -5.80 -7.74
N LEU A 82 0.33 -6.64 -7.70
CA LEU A 82 0.14 -7.63 -6.64
C LEU A 82 0.38 -9.03 -7.15
N THR A 83 1.12 -9.82 -6.39
CA THR A 83 1.33 -11.25 -6.59
C THR A 83 0.69 -12.03 -5.45
N VAL A 84 0.31 -13.28 -5.73
CA VAL A 84 -0.15 -14.19 -4.68
C VAL A 84 1.04 -14.59 -3.83
N ASP A 85 0.89 -14.53 -2.51
CA ASP A 85 1.95 -14.94 -1.59
C ASP A 85 2.20 -16.44 -1.70
N PRO A 86 3.42 -16.89 -1.99
CA PRO A 86 3.74 -18.32 -2.07
C PRO A 86 3.58 -19.07 -0.74
N CYS A 87 3.47 -18.35 0.37
CA CYS A 87 3.26 -18.92 1.71
C CYS A 87 1.90 -19.56 1.94
N ILE A 88 0.95 -19.50 1.01
CA ILE A 88 -0.41 -20.02 1.17
C ILE A 88 -0.43 -21.54 1.38
N ALA A 89 0.55 -22.24 0.83
CA ALA A 89 0.55 -23.69 0.75
C ALA A 89 1.42 -24.41 1.79
N ASN A 90 2.26 -23.70 2.58
CA ASN A 90 3.21 -24.37 3.46
C ASN A 90 3.46 -23.60 4.76
N SER A 91 3.02 -24.18 5.85
CA SER A 91 3.03 -23.65 7.23
C SER A 91 4.41 -23.58 7.91
N SER A 92 5.53 -23.72 7.18
CA SER A 92 6.87 -23.81 7.79
C SER A 92 7.67 -22.51 7.83
N ASN A 93 7.14 -21.42 7.29
CA ASN A 93 7.80 -20.08 7.34
C ASN A 93 6.83 -19.04 7.91
N PRO A 94 7.33 -17.94 8.50
CA PRO A 94 6.44 -16.89 8.98
C PRO A 94 5.63 -16.32 7.80
N CYS A 95 4.40 -16.79 7.69
CA CYS A 95 3.40 -16.31 6.75
C CYS A 95 2.53 -15.23 7.41
N PRO A 96 2.11 -14.20 6.70
CA PRO A 96 2.39 -13.88 5.30
C PRO A 96 3.80 -13.31 5.07
N SER A 97 4.36 -13.52 3.89
CA SER A 97 5.65 -12.94 3.51
C SER A 97 5.54 -11.42 3.34
N THR A 98 6.62 -10.72 3.65
CA THR A 98 6.71 -9.28 3.37
C THR A 98 7.21 -9.05 1.95
N PRO A 99 6.57 -8.17 1.16
CA PRO A 99 7.07 -7.83 -0.16
C PRO A 99 8.45 -7.17 -0.07
N THR A 100 9.37 -7.57 -0.94
CA THR A 100 10.75 -7.07 -0.98
C THR A 100 11.01 -6.12 -2.15
N THR A 101 10.15 -6.15 -3.16
CA THR A 101 10.28 -5.29 -4.33
C THR A 101 9.48 -3.99 -4.11
N PRO A 102 10.09 -2.80 -4.28
CA PRO A 102 9.41 -1.53 -4.13
C PRO A 102 8.18 -1.38 -5.04
N ASN A 103 7.14 -0.76 -4.53
CA ASN A 103 5.86 -0.54 -5.21
C ASN A 103 5.17 -1.81 -5.72
N THR A 104 5.44 -2.93 -5.08
CA THR A 104 4.74 -4.20 -5.29
C THR A 104 4.11 -4.68 -4.00
N GLY A 105 3.20 -5.62 -4.10
CA GLY A 105 2.57 -6.20 -2.91
C GLY A 105 2.26 -7.68 -3.09
N THR A 106 1.85 -8.29 -1.98
CA THR A 106 1.46 -9.70 -1.90
C THR A 106 0.03 -9.82 -1.37
N ILE A 107 -0.72 -10.76 -1.93
CA ILE A 107 -2.05 -11.17 -1.46
C ILE A 107 -1.87 -12.50 -0.74
N TRP A 108 -2.16 -12.51 0.53
CA TRP A 108 -2.20 -13.71 1.35
C TRP A 108 -3.65 -14.00 1.77
N TYR A 109 -4.03 -15.27 1.83
CA TYR A 109 -5.30 -15.73 2.38
C TYR A 109 -5.11 -16.96 3.24
N SER A 110 -5.94 -17.10 4.29
CA SER A 110 -5.91 -18.27 5.16
C SER A 110 -6.40 -19.51 4.44
N SER A 111 -5.97 -20.68 4.89
CA SER A 111 -6.54 -21.97 4.47
C SER A 111 -8.01 -22.06 4.86
N GLY A 112 -8.82 -22.75 4.07
CA GLY A 112 -10.23 -22.98 4.40
C GLY A 112 -11.22 -22.46 3.37
N ILE A 113 -10.75 -21.71 2.36
CA ILE A 113 -11.61 -21.30 1.23
C ILE A 113 -12.04 -22.56 0.48
N GLY A 114 -13.37 -22.72 0.30
CA GLY A 114 -13.94 -23.87 -0.42
C GLY A 114 -13.91 -25.19 0.33
N THR A 115 -13.62 -25.20 1.65
CA THR A 115 -13.73 -26.39 2.49
C THR A 115 -15.04 -26.37 3.27
N PRO A 116 -15.88 -27.43 3.22
CA PRO A 116 -17.10 -27.48 3.98
C PRO A 116 -16.86 -27.38 5.50
N GLY A 117 -17.65 -26.58 6.17
CA GLY A 117 -17.59 -26.35 7.62
C GLY A 117 -17.50 -24.87 7.96
N ARG A 118 -18.04 -24.50 9.13
CA ARG A 118 -17.92 -23.11 9.60
C ARG A 118 -16.47 -22.80 9.91
N GLY A 119 -15.94 -21.78 9.27
CA GLY A 119 -14.58 -21.33 9.45
C GLY A 119 -14.45 -19.82 9.37
N SER A 120 -13.25 -19.31 9.56
CA SER A 120 -12.93 -17.92 9.29
C SER A 120 -11.94 -17.84 8.13
N VAL A 121 -12.22 -16.97 7.19
CA VAL A 121 -11.31 -16.65 6.09
C VAL A 121 -10.72 -15.28 6.33
N THR A 122 -9.41 -15.21 6.34
CA THR A 122 -8.67 -13.94 6.45
C THR A 122 -7.95 -13.69 5.14
N VAL A 123 -8.17 -12.52 4.57
CA VAL A 123 -7.43 -12.01 3.41
C VAL A 123 -6.57 -10.85 3.89
N LYS A 124 -5.27 -10.94 3.65
CA LYS A 124 -4.29 -9.89 3.98
C LYS A 124 -3.56 -9.45 2.72
N ILE A 125 -3.48 -8.14 2.53
CA ILE A 125 -2.70 -7.54 1.45
C ILE A 125 -1.57 -6.76 2.11
N SER A 126 -0.34 -7.00 1.67
CA SER A 126 0.85 -6.26 2.09
C SER A 126 1.48 -5.59 0.88
N PHE A 127 1.76 -4.31 0.96
CA PHE A 127 2.30 -3.51 -0.13
C PHE A 127 3.54 -2.75 0.34
N LEU A 128 4.65 -2.83 -0.39
CA LEU A 128 5.88 -2.09 -0.09
C LEU A 128 5.83 -0.73 -0.78
N PHE A 129 5.42 0.28 -0.02
CA PHE A 129 5.38 1.67 -0.47
C PHE A 129 6.78 2.28 -0.46
N GLN A 130 7.21 2.87 -1.57
CA GLN A 130 8.44 3.62 -1.65
C GLN A 130 8.15 5.12 -1.78
N PRO A 131 8.58 5.96 -0.82
CA PRO A 131 8.47 7.42 -0.91
C PRO A 131 9.29 7.98 -2.08
N TRP A 132 8.81 9.06 -2.68
CA TRP A 132 9.56 9.78 -3.72
C TRP A 132 10.65 10.67 -3.14
N ILE A 133 10.48 11.14 -1.89
CA ILE A 133 11.44 11.99 -1.23
C ILE A 133 12.67 11.17 -0.85
N PRO A 134 13.88 11.49 -1.37
CA PRO A 134 15.09 10.72 -1.09
C PRO A 134 15.42 10.62 0.40
N VAL A 135 15.25 11.70 1.14
CA VAL A 135 15.53 11.76 2.60
C VAL A 135 14.64 10.78 3.37
N ILE A 136 13.34 10.71 3.04
CA ILE A 136 12.41 9.79 3.69
C ILE A 136 12.69 8.36 3.23
N ARG A 137 12.95 8.17 1.95
CA ARG A 137 13.30 6.88 1.37
C ARG A 137 14.55 6.27 2.02
N ASP A 138 15.60 7.07 2.16
CA ASP A 138 16.87 6.62 2.74
C ASP A 138 16.73 6.35 4.25
N ALA A 139 15.89 7.12 4.96
CA ALA A 139 15.58 6.90 6.36
C ALA A 139 14.69 5.66 6.60
N SER A 140 13.82 5.30 5.64
CA SER A 140 12.94 4.11 5.72
C SER A 140 13.58 2.84 5.16
N GLY A 141 14.82 2.88 4.69
CA GLY A 141 15.49 1.79 3.99
C GLY A 141 14.82 1.50 2.64
N ASN A 142 14.38 0.28 2.41
CA ASN A 142 13.75 -0.11 1.13
C ASN A 142 12.28 0.32 0.99
N GLY A 143 11.74 1.10 1.90
CA GLY A 143 10.35 1.55 1.90
C GLY A 143 9.58 1.17 3.16
N VAL A 144 8.29 1.49 3.18
CA VAL A 144 7.37 1.23 4.29
C VAL A 144 6.36 0.18 3.87
N VAL A 145 6.24 -0.90 4.64
CA VAL A 145 5.23 -1.93 4.39
C VAL A 145 3.88 -1.42 4.91
N ILE A 146 2.95 -1.24 4.01
CA ILE A 146 1.54 -0.92 4.31
C ILE A 146 0.76 -2.21 4.18
N SER A 147 0.04 -2.62 5.23
CA SER A 147 -0.76 -3.83 5.19
C SER A 147 -2.18 -3.59 5.68
N ALA A 148 -3.12 -4.29 5.06
CA ALA A 148 -4.51 -4.35 5.47
C ALA A 148 -5.00 -5.79 5.48
N GLN A 149 -5.89 -6.12 6.41
CA GLN A 149 -6.49 -7.46 6.50
C GLN A 149 -7.98 -7.37 6.78
N SER A 150 -8.69 -8.36 6.29
CA SER A 150 -10.11 -8.54 6.57
C SER A 150 -10.37 -10.01 6.90
N THR A 151 -11.11 -10.26 7.98
CA THR A 151 -11.50 -11.62 8.38
C THR A 151 -13.02 -11.70 8.38
N MET A 152 -13.54 -12.71 7.73
CA MET A 152 -14.98 -12.98 7.67
C MET A 152 -15.25 -14.46 7.98
N VAL A 153 -16.42 -14.73 8.53
CA VAL A 153 -16.86 -16.09 8.86
C VAL A 153 -17.59 -16.69 7.67
N THR A 154 -17.23 -17.90 7.30
CA THR A 154 -17.91 -18.66 6.24
C THR A 154 -19.08 -19.44 6.86
N GLU A 155 -20.14 -19.63 6.09
CA GLU A 155 -21.38 -20.30 6.53
C GLU A 155 -21.56 -21.69 5.92
N TYR A 156 -20.51 -22.25 5.33
CA TYR A 156 -20.54 -23.57 4.68
C TYR A 156 -19.63 -24.60 5.34
#